data_faeef35529e5fee6c08a0723a89f4a69
#
_entry.id   faeef35529e5fee6c08a0723a89f4a69
#
_cell.length_a   1.000
_cell.length_b   1.000
_cell.length_c   1.000
_cell.angle_alpha   90.00
_cell.angle_beta   90.00
_cell.angle_gamma   90.00
#
_symmetry.space_group_name_H-M   'P 1'
#
loop_
_entity.id
_entity.type
_entity.pdbx_description
1 polymer ?
#
loop_
_entity_poly.entity_id
_entity_poly.type
_entity_poly.pdbx_seq_one_letter_code
_entity_poly.pdbx_strand_id
1 'polypeptide(L)'
;MTTLFFIEHANGQVSDQSLKAISATSQIDGDVHGLIVGSDIDSVVAEASKIEGLSKLMHVDDDSFNNILAENLTQLILNVSGDYEYFLAAATTTGKNVMPRLAAKLDVSQISEIIAIEGPDTFIRTIYAGNAIATVQTSDPKKVLTVRPTAFKSAAMGSSGCEITKINAENMPSISEFIGEELTKSDRPELTSAKTIISGGRGMQNGENFELLDKVAEKLGAAVGASRAAVDAGFVPNDYQVGQTGKVVAPELYLSLIHISEPTRQW
;
A
#
# COMPACT_ATOMS: atom_id res chain seq x y z
N MET A 1 17.24 -1.38 -18.07
CA MET A 1 16.14 -0.58 -17.46
C MET A 1 16.33 -0.61 -15.97
N THR A 2 16.11 0.50 -15.26
CA THR A 2 16.29 0.53 -13.80
C THR A 2 15.00 0.98 -13.14
N THR A 3 14.54 0.22 -12.17
CA THR A 3 13.31 0.47 -11.42
C THR A 3 13.62 1.01 -10.04
N LEU A 4 12.94 2.08 -9.62
CA LEU A 4 12.90 2.56 -8.25
C LEU A 4 11.58 2.13 -7.62
N PHE A 5 11.65 1.36 -6.54
CA PHE A 5 10.50 0.94 -5.76
C PHE A 5 10.51 1.59 -4.38
N PHE A 6 9.45 2.34 -4.05
CA PHE A 6 9.28 2.89 -2.70
C PHE A 6 8.73 1.83 -1.74
N ILE A 7 9.49 1.57 -0.68
CA ILE A 7 9.19 0.57 0.36
C ILE A 7 8.61 1.29 1.58
N GLU A 8 7.39 0.97 1.93
CA GLU A 8 6.75 1.44 3.16
C GLU A 8 7.02 0.49 4.32
N HIS A 9 7.10 1.05 5.51
CA HIS A 9 7.26 0.30 6.75
C HIS A 9 6.35 0.87 7.85
N ALA A 10 6.07 0.07 8.84
CA ALA A 10 5.35 0.46 10.05
C ALA A 10 5.76 -0.41 11.22
N ASN A 11 5.77 0.14 12.44
CA ASN A 11 6.10 -0.60 13.66
C ASN A 11 7.44 -1.35 13.60
N GLY A 12 8.44 -0.78 12.93
CA GLY A 12 9.77 -1.37 12.81
C GLY A 12 9.88 -2.56 11.84
N GLN A 13 8.91 -2.76 10.95
CA GLN A 13 8.88 -3.84 9.96
C GLN A 13 8.47 -3.33 8.58
N VAL A 14 8.93 -3.99 7.53
CA VAL A 14 8.49 -3.73 6.15
C VAL A 14 7.00 -4.06 6.02
N SER A 15 6.23 -3.20 5.38
CA SER A 15 4.79 -3.44 5.20
C SER A 15 4.52 -4.62 4.26
N ASP A 16 3.55 -5.48 4.62
CA ASP A 16 3.11 -6.60 3.78
C ASP A 16 2.64 -6.13 2.38
N GLN A 17 2.07 -4.92 2.32
CA GLN A 17 1.65 -4.32 1.05
C GLN A 17 2.83 -3.99 0.15
N SER A 18 3.95 -3.50 0.71
CA SER A 18 5.19 -3.29 -0.04
C SER A 18 5.80 -4.61 -0.49
N LEU A 19 5.81 -5.65 0.37
CA LEU A 19 6.30 -6.98 0.00
C LEU A 19 5.50 -7.60 -1.15
N LYS A 20 4.18 -7.40 -1.16
CA LYS A 20 3.34 -7.86 -2.27
C LYS A 20 3.55 -7.06 -3.54
N ALA A 21 3.61 -5.74 -3.42
CA ALA A 21 3.72 -4.86 -4.59
C ALA A 21 5.09 -4.94 -5.28
N ILE A 22 6.17 -5.12 -4.52
CA ILE A 22 7.52 -5.22 -5.10
C ILE A 22 7.67 -6.47 -5.97
N SER A 23 6.95 -7.54 -5.70
CA SER A 23 7.01 -8.75 -6.54
C SER A 23 6.57 -8.51 -7.98
N ALA A 24 5.79 -7.45 -8.25
CA ALA A 24 5.45 -7.05 -9.61
C ALA A 24 6.68 -6.67 -10.45
N THR A 25 7.74 -6.20 -9.79
CA THR A 25 8.99 -5.81 -10.48
C THR A 25 9.70 -6.98 -11.16
N SER A 26 9.42 -8.23 -10.74
CA SER A 26 9.94 -9.43 -11.41
C SER A 26 9.44 -9.59 -12.86
N GLN A 27 8.41 -8.83 -13.25
CA GLN A 27 7.87 -8.79 -14.62
C GLN A 27 8.49 -7.64 -15.43
N ILE A 28 9.42 -6.87 -14.87
CA ILE A 28 10.15 -5.79 -15.52
C ILE A 28 11.61 -6.21 -15.64
N ASP A 29 12.15 -6.15 -16.83
CA ASP A 29 13.57 -6.44 -17.05
C ASP A 29 14.46 -5.34 -16.46
N GLY A 30 15.55 -5.74 -15.79
CA GLY A 30 16.57 -4.84 -15.28
C GLY A 30 16.68 -4.83 -13.76
N ASP A 31 17.47 -3.88 -13.26
CA ASP A 31 17.77 -3.77 -11.84
C ASP A 31 16.63 -3.10 -11.06
N VAL A 32 16.36 -3.62 -9.88
CA VAL A 32 15.37 -3.06 -8.96
C VAL A 32 16.08 -2.49 -7.74
N HIS A 33 15.94 -1.19 -7.55
CA HIS A 33 16.44 -0.47 -6.39
C HIS A 33 15.28 -0.13 -5.45
N GLY A 34 15.43 -0.47 -4.18
CA GLY A 34 14.49 -0.05 -3.12
C GLY A 34 14.83 1.34 -2.61
N LEU A 35 13.82 2.11 -2.24
CA LEU A 35 13.94 3.34 -1.48
C LEU A 35 13.10 3.23 -0.21
N ILE A 36 13.73 3.41 0.95
CA ILE A 36 13.07 3.44 2.25
C ILE A 36 13.45 4.72 3.00
N VAL A 37 12.51 5.33 3.69
CA VAL A 37 12.72 6.59 4.42
C VAL A 37 12.06 6.53 5.79
N GLY A 38 12.65 7.19 6.76
CA GLY A 38 12.11 7.28 8.12
C GLY A 38 13.10 7.92 9.07
N SER A 39 12.85 7.79 10.37
CA SER A 39 13.74 8.13 11.46
C SER A 39 13.95 6.90 12.33
N ASP A 40 15.22 6.64 12.74
CA ASP A 40 15.61 5.45 13.52
C ASP A 40 15.26 4.11 12.84
N ILE A 41 15.50 3.97 11.53
CA ILE A 41 15.06 2.85 10.71
C ILE A 41 16.11 1.75 10.44
N ASP A 42 17.23 1.73 11.13
CA ASP A 42 18.32 0.78 10.87
C ASP A 42 17.85 -0.69 10.84
N SER A 43 16.96 -1.08 11.78
CA SER A 43 16.43 -2.45 11.82
C SER A 43 15.59 -2.79 10.59
N VAL A 44 14.79 -1.82 10.13
CA VAL A 44 13.93 -1.98 8.94
C VAL A 44 14.76 -2.00 7.67
N VAL A 45 15.81 -1.20 7.59
CA VAL A 45 16.77 -1.21 6.47
C VAL A 45 17.44 -2.57 6.36
N ALA A 46 17.89 -3.14 7.51
CA ALA A 46 18.49 -4.48 7.55
C ALA A 46 17.50 -5.58 7.12
N GLU A 47 16.22 -5.45 7.45
CA GLU A 47 15.16 -6.33 6.96
C GLU A 47 14.92 -6.14 5.46
N ALA A 48 14.65 -4.91 5.03
CA ALA A 48 14.33 -4.57 3.64
C ALA A 48 15.42 -4.97 2.66
N SER A 49 16.70 -4.92 3.07
CA SER A 49 17.81 -5.35 2.24
C SER A 49 17.74 -6.81 1.81
N LYS A 50 17.01 -7.65 2.57
CA LYS A 50 16.85 -9.09 2.30
C LYS A 50 15.69 -9.42 1.37
N ILE A 51 14.93 -8.43 0.89
CA ILE A 51 13.84 -8.67 -0.05
C ILE A 51 14.42 -9.22 -1.35
N GLU A 52 13.98 -10.40 -1.76
CA GLU A 52 14.41 -10.99 -3.01
C GLU A 52 14.01 -10.15 -4.22
N GLY A 53 14.93 -10.02 -5.17
CA GLY A 53 14.76 -9.19 -6.37
C GLY A 53 15.31 -7.77 -6.26
N LEU A 54 15.70 -7.31 -5.05
CA LEU A 54 16.42 -6.06 -4.89
C LEU A 54 17.90 -6.24 -5.21
N SER A 55 18.44 -5.41 -6.10
CA SER A 55 19.88 -5.29 -6.35
C SER A 55 20.54 -4.24 -5.45
N LYS A 56 19.78 -3.22 -5.03
CA LYS A 56 20.27 -2.13 -4.19
C LYS A 56 19.12 -1.58 -3.32
N LEU A 57 19.47 -1.17 -2.09
CA LEU A 57 18.57 -0.46 -1.19
C LEU A 57 19.14 0.91 -0.84
N MET A 58 18.43 1.96 -1.18
CA MET A 58 18.72 3.32 -0.73
C MET A 58 17.86 3.64 0.49
N HIS A 59 18.46 4.30 1.48
CA HIS A 59 17.70 4.74 2.66
C HIS A 59 18.03 6.18 3.04
N VAL A 60 17.01 6.85 3.58
CA VAL A 60 17.14 8.13 4.29
C VAL A 60 16.71 7.89 5.72
N ASP A 61 17.62 8.15 6.64
CA ASP A 61 17.35 8.16 8.07
C ASP A 61 17.52 9.59 8.56
N ASP A 62 16.38 10.30 8.70
CA ASP A 62 16.31 11.72 9.01
C ASP A 62 14.94 12.05 9.63
N ASP A 63 14.94 12.93 10.64
CA ASP A 63 13.73 13.33 11.37
C ASP A 63 12.65 13.97 10.50
N SER A 64 13.02 14.54 9.35
CA SER A 64 12.06 15.09 8.37
C SER A 64 11.15 14.03 7.75
N PHE A 65 11.50 12.74 7.91
CA PHE A 65 10.72 11.58 7.46
C PHE A 65 10.10 10.77 8.61
N ASN A 66 10.13 11.26 9.84
CA ASN A 66 9.43 10.65 10.97
C ASN A 66 7.92 10.50 10.65
N ASN A 67 7.35 11.52 10.01
CA ASN A 67 6.01 11.45 9.40
C ASN A 67 6.15 11.74 7.90
N ILE A 68 5.87 10.75 7.07
CA ILE A 68 6.11 10.84 5.64
C ILE A 68 5.11 11.81 4.99
N LEU A 69 5.59 13.01 4.68
CA LEU A 69 4.84 13.98 3.89
C LEU A 69 5.09 13.73 2.39
N ALA A 70 4.02 13.76 1.61
CA ALA A 70 4.10 13.48 0.16
C ALA A 70 5.02 14.47 -0.57
N GLU A 71 5.07 15.70 -0.11
CA GLU A 71 5.93 16.76 -0.63
C GLU A 71 7.42 16.39 -0.51
N ASN A 72 7.82 15.99 0.70
CA ASN A 72 9.21 15.63 1.00
C ASN A 72 9.62 14.38 0.24
N LEU A 73 8.78 13.33 0.28
CA LEU A 73 9.08 12.07 -0.41
C LEU A 73 9.13 12.27 -1.93
N THR A 74 8.21 13.06 -2.51
CA THR A 74 8.25 13.37 -3.94
C THR A 74 9.55 14.08 -4.31
N GLN A 75 9.97 15.06 -3.52
CA GLN A 75 11.22 15.79 -3.79
C GLN A 75 12.44 14.88 -3.69
N LEU A 76 12.48 13.99 -2.68
CA LEU A 76 13.55 13.02 -2.54
C LEU A 76 13.64 12.09 -3.76
N ILE A 77 12.50 11.55 -4.22
CA ILE A 77 12.45 10.70 -5.41
C ILE A 77 12.92 11.48 -6.65
N LEU A 78 12.53 12.75 -6.80
CA LEU A 78 12.99 13.60 -7.91
C LEU A 78 14.50 13.80 -7.89
N ASN A 79 15.11 14.01 -6.72
CA ASN A 79 16.55 14.21 -6.59
C ASN A 79 17.36 12.99 -7.10
N VAL A 80 16.80 11.79 -7.00
CA VAL A 80 17.45 10.54 -7.47
C VAL A 80 16.90 10.04 -8.81
N SER A 81 15.92 10.72 -9.41
CA SER A 81 15.13 10.22 -10.54
C SER A 81 15.90 10.08 -11.86
N GLY A 82 17.11 10.65 -11.95
CA GLY A 82 17.89 10.71 -13.22
C GLY A 82 18.10 9.34 -13.86
N ASP A 83 18.44 8.34 -13.05
CA ASP A 83 18.87 7.02 -13.49
C ASP A 83 17.75 5.99 -13.62
N TYR A 84 16.50 6.39 -13.35
CA TYR A 84 15.35 5.47 -13.32
C TYR A 84 14.38 5.71 -14.46
N GLU A 85 13.90 4.61 -15.03
CA GLU A 85 12.85 4.58 -16.04
C GLU A 85 11.48 4.23 -15.43
N TYR A 86 11.47 3.45 -14.35
CA TYR A 86 10.26 3.04 -13.66
C TYR A 86 10.27 3.50 -12.21
N PHE A 87 9.12 4.01 -11.77
CA PHE A 87 8.86 4.41 -10.39
C PHE A 87 7.62 3.68 -9.91
N LEU A 88 7.79 2.80 -8.93
CA LEU A 88 6.72 1.98 -8.40
C LEU A 88 6.53 2.20 -6.90
N ALA A 89 5.29 2.13 -6.46
CA ALA A 89 4.91 2.03 -5.07
C ALA A 89 3.67 1.14 -4.92
N ALA A 90 3.43 0.60 -3.73
CA ALA A 90 2.16 -0.03 -3.41
C ALA A 90 1.01 0.98 -3.52
N ALA A 91 -0.17 0.53 -3.94
CA ALA A 91 -1.38 1.37 -4.02
C ALA A 91 -2.03 1.60 -2.64
N THR A 92 -1.21 2.00 -1.67
CA THR A 92 -1.58 2.45 -0.32
C THR A 92 -2.04 3.90 -0.35
N THR A 93 -2.44 4.43 0.80
CA THR A 93 -2.73 5.88 0.94
C THR A 93 -1.50 6.73 0.63
N THR A 94 -0.32 6.31 1.11
CA THR A 94 0.95 7.00 0.81
C THR A 94 1.29 6.93 -0.67
N GLY A 95 1.30 5.73 -1.27
CA GLY A 95 1.59 5.57 -2.69
C GLY A 95 0.63 6.34 -3.59
N LYS A 96 -0.66 6.35 -3.27
CA LYS A 96 -1.70 7.11 -3.99
C LYS A 96 -1.56 8.63 -3.83
N ASN A 97 -0.91 9.11 -2.79
CA ASN A 97 -0.63 10.53 -2.57
C ASN A 97 0.66 10.98 -3.28
N VAL A 98 1.72 10.16 -3.19
CA VAL A 98 3.06 10.51 -3.70
C VAL A 98 3.16 10.34 -5.22
N MET A 99 2.71 9.19 -5.75
CA MET A 99 2.98 8.84 -7.15
C MET A 99 2.32 9.77 -8.18
N PRO A 100 1.06 10.25 -8.04
CA PRO A 100 0.52 11.22 -8.97
C PRO A 100 1.24 12.58 -8.91
N ARG A 101 1.72 12.97 -7.72
CA ARG A 101 2.53 14.17 -7.56
C ARG A 101 3.88 14.04 -8.26
N LEU A 102 4.53 12.87 -8.14
CA LEU A 102 5.76 12.54 -8.85
C LEU A 102 5.55 12.58 -10.36
N ALA A 103 4.50 11.95 -10.86
CA ALA A 103 4.16 11.92 -12.28
C ALA A 103 3.99 13.34 -12.86
N ALA A 104 3.25 14.20 -12.14
CA ALA A 104 3.07 15.60 -12.52
C ALA A 104 4.39 16.39 -12.54
N LYS A 105 5.32 16.12 -11.62
CA LYS A 105 6.63 16.75 -11.58
C LYS A 105 7.58 16.25 -12.67
N LEU A 106 7.42 15.02 -13.12
CA LEU A 106 8.17 14.43 -14.24
C LEU A 106 7.52 14.70 -15.60
N ASP A 107 6.35 15.35 -15.62
CA ASP A 107 5.54 15.61 -16.84
C ASP A 107 5.20 14.34 -17.61
N VAL A 108 4.77 13.31 -16.87
CA VAL A 108 4.36 11.99 -17.40
C VAL A 108 3.01 11.55 -16.83
N SER A 109 2.38 10.58 -17.49
CA SER A 109 1.14 9.98 -17.01
C SER A 109 1.39 8.95 -15.91
N GLN A 110 0.53 8.92 -14.87
CA GLN A 110 0.53 7.84 -13.90
C GLN A 110 -0.43 6.73 -14.32
N ILE A 111 -0.01 5.47 -14.18
CA ILE A 111 -0.90 4.31 -14.31
C ILE A 111 -1.16 3.74 -12.91
N SER A 112 -2.41 3.88 -12.47
CA SER A 112 -2.81 3.56 -11.10
C SER A 112 -3.28 2.12 -10.96
N GLU A 113 -2.92 1.48 -9.82
CA GLU A 113 -3.45 0.20 -9.37
C GLU A 113 -3.32 -0.92 -10.40
N ILE A 114 -2.14 -1.08 -10.98
CA ILE A 114 -1.87 -2.18 -11.91
C ILE A 114 -2.00 -3.53 -11.19
N ILE A 115 -2.50 -4.52 -11.94
CA ILE A 115 -2.67 -5.90 -11.48
C ILE A 115 -1.78 -6.90 -12.24
N ALA A 116 -1.20 -6.48 -13.37
CA ALA A 116 -0.20 -7.22 -14.12
C ALA A 116 0.61 -6.29 -15.04
N ILE A 117 1.76 -6.78 -15.48
CA ILE A 117 2.67 -6.12 -16.42
C ILE A 117 2.83 -7.08 -17.60
N GLU A 118 2.45 -6.65 -18.81
CA GLU A 118 2.54 -7.47 -20.05
C GLU A 118 3.75 -7.12 -20.90
N GLY A 119 4.39 -5.99 -20.64
CA GLY A 119 5.54 -5.54 -21.40
C GLY A 119 6.15 -4.27 -20.79
N PRO A 120 7.20 -3.74 -21.39
CA PRO A 120 7.92 -2.59 -20.85
C PRO A 120 7.09 -1.30 -20.79
N ASP A 121 6.01 -1.23 -21.56
CA ASP A 121 5.13 -0.07 -21.70
C ASP A 121 3.65 -0.43 -21.52
N THR A 122 3.33 -1.71 -21.27
CA THR A 122 1.97 -2.25 -21.29
C THR A 122 1.59 -2.87 -19.94
N PHE A 123 0.49 -2.36 -19.36
CA PHE A 123 0.06 -2.67 -18.01
C PHE A 123 -1.42 -3.01 -17.97
N ILE A 124 -1.81 -3.92 -17.08
CA ILE A 124 -3.21 -4.27 -16.85
C ILE A 124 -3.68 -3.64 -15.54
N ARG A 125 -4.85 -3.03 -15.59
CA ARG A 125 -5.52 -2.46 -14.42
C ARG A 125 -7.01 -2.72 -14.43
N THR A 126 -7.64 -2.67 -13.28
CA THR A 126 -9.10 -2.69 -13.19
C THR A 126 -9.66 -1.27 -13.29
N ILE A 127 -10.82 -1.15 -13.91
CA ILE A 127 -11.61 0.08 -14.01
C ILE A 127 -13.07 -0.20 -13.62
N TYR A 128 -13.90 0.83 -13.48
CA TYR A 128 -15.30 0.71 -13.03
C TYR A 128 -15.44 -0.12 -11.74
N ALA A 129 -14.66 0.24 -10.71
CA ALA A 129 -14.64 -0.46 -9.41
C ALA A 129 -14.36 -1.97 -9.51
N GLY A 130 -13.59 -2.41 -10.49
CA GLY A 130 -13.23 -3.82 -10.69
C GLY A 130 -14.13 -4.59 -11.66
N ASN A 131 -15.18 -3.97 -12.20
CA ASN A 131 -16.09 -4.62 -13.14
C ASN A 131 -15.53 -4.79 -14.56
N ALA A 132 -14.46 -4.08 -14.89
CA ALA A 132 -13.80 -4.19 -16.18
C ALA A 132 -12.27 -4.20 -15.98
N ILE A 133 -11.59 -4.85 -16.91
CA ILE A 133 -10.13 -4.90 -16.99
C ILE A 133 -9.71 -4.11 -18.23
N ALA A 134 -8.74 -3.23 -18.09
CA ALA A 134 -8.16 -2.45 -19.16
C ALA A 134 -6.68 -2.78 -19.32
N THR A 135 -6.25 -3.02 -20.55
CA THR A 135 -4.85 -2.99 -20.93
C THR A 135 -4.51 -1.56 -21.33
N VAL A 136 -3.51 -0.98 -20.67
CA VAL A 136 -3.07 0.40 -20.84
C VAL A 136 -1.63 0.39 -21.34
N GLN A 137 -1.35 1.12 -22.40
CA GLN A 137 0.00 1.33 -22.92
C GLN A 137 0.39 2.80 -22.79
N THR A 138 1.64 3.05 -22.40
CA THR A 138 2.20 4.42 -22.33
C THR A 138 3.44 4.54 -23.18
N SER A 139 3.56 5.67 -23.88
CA SER A 139 4.76 6.06 -24.63
C SER A 139 5.69 6.98 -23.81
N ASP A 140 5.35 7.28 -22.58
CA ASP A 140 6.14 8.16 -21.72
C ASP A 140 7.54 7.56 -21.47
N PRO A 141 8.60 8.38 -21.43
CA PRO A 141 9.96 7.89 -21.21
C PRO A 141 10.16 7.34 -19.80
N LYS A 142 9.43 7.86 -18.83
CA LYS A 142 9.41 7.39 -17.44
C LYS A 142 8.02 6.88 -17.07
N LYS A 143 7.94 5.69 -16.44
CA LYS A 143 6.70 5.02 -16.05
C LYS A 143 6.48 5.19 -14.56
N VAL A 144 5.39 5.85 -14.19
CA VAL A 144 5.00 6.06 -12.79
C VAL A 144 3.78 5.21 -12.48
N LEU A 145 3.95 4.22 -11.60
CA LEU A 145 2.98 3.15 -11.38
C LEU A 145 2.61 3.01 -9.90
N THR A 146 1.34 2.79 -9.60
CA THR A 146 0.99 2.18 -8.32
C THR A 146 0.52 0.76 -8.55
N VAL A 147 1.01 -0.17 -7.72
CA VAL A 147 0.74 -1.60 -7.82
C VAL A 147 -0.33 -1.99 -6.81
N ARG A 148 -1.35 -2.73 -7.23
CA ARG A 148 -2.39 -3.27 -6.34
C ARG A 148 -1.83 -4.46 -5.55
N PRO A 149 -1.59 -4.36 -4.23
CA PRO A 149 -0.94 -5.43 -3.47
C PRO A 149 -1.72 -6.75 -3.48
N THR A 150 -3.06 -6.68 -3.52
CA THR A 150 -3.91 -7.86 -3.50
C THR A 150 -3.84 -8.71 -4.78
N ALA A 151 -3.22 -8.22 -5.83
CA ALA A 151 -3.03 -8.95 -7.10
C ALA A 151 -1.73 -9.78 -7.13
N PHE A 152 -0.84 -9.57 -6.16
CA PHE A 152 0.48 -10.19 -6.15
C PHE A 152 0.73 -10.96 -4.85
N LYS A 153 1.59 -11.97 -4.91
CA LYS A 153 2.09 -12.68 -3.72
C LYS A 153 3.22 -11.88 -3.09
N SER A 154 3.39 -11.99 -1.78
CA SER A 154 4.52 -11.35 -1.10
C SER A 154 5.85 -11.86 -1.65
N ALA A 155 6.80 -10.96 -1.87
CA ALA A 155 8.17 -11.32 -2.20
C ALA A 155 8.78 -12.14 -1.06
N ALA A 156 9.65 -13.07 -1.40
CA ALA A 156 10.37 -13.85 -0.41
C ALA A 156 11.48 -13.02 0.23
N MET A 157 11.89 -13.44 1.42
CA MET A 157 13.03 -12.85 2.13
C MET A 157 14.24 -13.76 1.95
N GLY A 158 15.30 -13.21 1.35
CA GLY A 158 16.55 -13.91 1.14
C GLY A 158 17.38 -14.06 2.43
N SER A 159 18.38 -14.90 2.36
CA SER A 159 19.35 -15.09 3.46
C SER A 159 20.44 -14.03 3.52
N SER A 160 20.71 -13.34 2.42
CA SER A 160 21.73 -12.27 2.28
C SER A 160 21.05 -10.97 1.88
N GLY A 161 21.57 -9.84 2.39
CA GLY A 161 21.11 -8.52 1.98
C GLY A 161 21.73 -8.05 0.67
N CYS A 162 21.06 -7.15 -0.04
CA CYS A 162 21.59 -6.41 -1.17
C CYS A 162 22.51 -5.26 -0.72
N GLU A 163 23.13 -4.54 -1.67
CA GLU A 163 23.90 -3.32 -1.38
C GLU A 163 23.02 -2.27 -0.72
N ILE A 164 23.47 -1.70 0.40
CA ILE A 164 22.79 -0.62 1.13
C ILE A 164 23.55 0.68 0.92
N THR A 165 22.85 1.74 0.54
CA THR A 165 23.43 3.08 0.35
C THR A 165 22.59 4.11 1.11
N LYS A 166 23.24 4.87 2.01
CA LYS A 166 22.60 6.02 2.66
C LYS A 166 22.61 7.21 1.70
N ILE A 167 21.46 7.87 1.57
CA ILE A 167 21.32 9.14 0.84
C ILE A 167 20.81 10.22 1.79
N ASN A 168 21.07 11.48 1.48
CA ASN A 168 20.72 12.60 2.33
C ASN A 168 19.37 13.22 1.92
N ALA A 169 18.65 13.74 2.90
CA ALA A 169 17.47 14.56 2.68
C ALA A 169 17.88 16.00 2.29
N GLU A 170 18.11 16.24 1.01
CA GLU A 170 18.53 17.56 0.51
C GLU A 170 17.38 18.30 -0.15
N ASN A 171 17.30 19.63 0.12
CA ASN A 171 16.33 20.54 -0.50
C ASN A 171 14.86 20.13 -0.30
N MET A 172 14.52 19.62 0.91
CA MET A 172 13.14 19.24 1.22
C MET A 172 12.25 20.50 1.27
N PRO A 173 11.07 20.48 0.62
CA PRO A 173 10.14 21.58 0.68
C PRO A 173 9.52 21.71 2.08
N SER A 174 9.31 22.95 2.53
CA SER A 174 8.59 23.25 3.79
C SER A 174 7.25 23.91 3.47
N ILE A 175 6.37 23.18 2.75
CA ILE A 175 5.06 23.70 2.32
C ILE A 175 3.89 23.07 3.07
N SER A 176 4.15 21.99 3.82
CA SER A 176 3.19 21.31 4.70
C SER A 176 3.90 20.89 5.97
N GLU A 177 3.14 20.74 7.04
CA GLU A 177 3.60 20.35 8.36
C GLU A 177 2.69 19.27 8.92
N PHE A 178 3.27 18.26 9.59
CA PHE A 178 2.51 17.27 10.34
C PHE A 178 2.11 17.86 11.68
N ILE A 179 0.81 17.93 11.96
CA ILE A 179 0.27 18.45 13.23
C ILE A 179 -0.03 17.32 14.19
N GLY A 180 -0.54 16.20 13.69
CA GLY A 180 -0.91 15.04 14.52
C GLY A 180 -1.79 14.05 13.77
N GLU A 181 -1.93 12.87 14.35
CA GLU A 181 -2.84 11.82 13.90
C GLU A 181 -3.57 11.20 15.09
N GLU A 182 -4.80 10.76 14.84
CA GLU A 182 -5.58 9.97 15.79
C GLU A 182 -5.71 8.56 15.23
N LEU A 183 -5.01 7.61 15.85
CA LEU A 183 -5.08 6.21 15.47
C LEU A 183 -5.93 5.42 16.45
N THR A 184 -6.85 4.62 15.94
CA THR A 184 -7.59 3.66 16.74
C THR A 184 -6.65 2.51 17.13
N LYS A 185 -6.30 2.41 18.42
CA LYS A 185 -5.51 1.29 18.92
C LYS A 185 -6.39 0.05 18.99
N SER A 186 -5.96 -1.01 18.31
CA SER A 186 -6.63 -2.31 18.32
C SER A 186 -5.57 -3.40 18.48
N ASP A 187 -5.83 -4.35 19.38
CA ASP A 187 -5.00 -5.56 19.54
C ASP A 187 -5.27 -6.62 18.44
N ARG A 188 -6.17 -6.32 17.50
CA ARG A 188 -6.55 -7.21 16.41
C ARG A 188 -5.64 -7.05 15.20
N PRO A 189 -5.56 -8.07 14.34
CA PRO A 189 -4.86 -7.95 13.06
C PRO A 189 -5.38 -6.77 12.25
N GLU A 190 -4.49 -6.09 11.55
CA GLU A 190 -4.88 -5.04 10.63
C GLU A 190 -5.69 -5.59 9.45
N LEU A 191 -6.70 -4.83 8.99
CA LEU A 191 -7.58 -5.22 7.88
C LEU A 191 -6.81 -5.59 6.60
N THR A 192 -5.72 -4.91 6.33
CA THR A 192 -4.95 -5.09 5.09
C THR A 192 -4.11 -6.38 5.06
N SER A 193 -3.79 -6.93 6.24
CA SER A 193 -2.97 -8.14 6.41
C SER A 193 -3.74 -9.33 6.99
N ALA A 194 -4.96 -9.11 7.47
CA ALA A 194 -5.76 -10.15 8.13
C ALA A 194 -6.15 -11.28 7.17
N LYS A 195 -5.94 -12.52 7.60
CA LYS A 195 -6.38 -13.73 6.86
C LYS A 195 -7.88 -13.95 6.95
N THR A 196 -8.49 -13.52 8.05
CA THR A 196 -9.94 -13.60 8.25
C THR A 196 -10.49 -12.23 8.59
N ILE A 197 -11.58 -11.85 7.93
CA ILE A 197 -12.26 -10.57 8.17
C ILE A 197 -13.75 -10.85 8.40
N ILE A 198 -14.31 -10.19 9.39
CA ILE A 198 -15.75 -10.09 9.59
C ILE A 198 -16.20 -8.64 9.45
N SER A 199 -17.18 -8.36 8.60
CA SER A 199 -17.60 -6.98 8.32
C SER A 199 -19.07 -6.75 8.57
N GLY A 200 -19.37 -5.62 9.21
CA GLY A 200 -20.71 -5.12 9.41
C GLY A 200 -21.07 -3.97 8.48
N GLY A 201 -22.35 -3.79 8.29
CA GLY A 201 -22.90 -2.69 7.51
C GLY A 201 -24.13 -2.09 8.16
N ARG A 202 -24.97 -1.42 7.36
CA ARG A 202 -26.24 -0.84 7.83
C ARG A 202 -27.17 -1.87 8.47
N GLY A 203 -27.07 -3.14 8.08
CA GLY A 203 -27.81 -4.22 8.68
C GLY A 203 -27.57 -4.38 10.19
N MET A 204 -26.42 -3.91 10.70
CA MET A 204 -26.12 -3.90 12.14
C MET A 204 -27.00 -2.89 12.92
N GLN A 205 -27.68 -1.96 12.24
CA GLN A 205 -28.60 -0.95 12.76
C GLN A 205 -27.96 0.17 13.60
N ASN A 206 -27.00 -0.14 14.46
CA ASN A 206 -26.28 0.82 15.29
C ASN A 206 -24.85 0.32 15.62
N GLY A 207 -24.04 1.18 16.25
CA GLY A 207 -22.66 0.86 16.64
C GLY A 207 -22.56 -0.18 17.75
N GLU A 208 -23.53 -0.22 18.68
CA GLU A 208 -23.52 -1.17 19.80
C GLU A 208 -23.56 -2.63 19.31
N ASN A 209 -24.26 -2.89 18.20
CA ASN A 209 -24.37 -4.22 17.62
C ASN A 209 -23.05 -4.71 17.01
N PHE A 210 -22.07 -3.82 16.78
CA PHE A 210 -20.73 -4.23 16.36
C PHE A 210 -19.98 -5.03 17.43
N GLU A 211 -20.37 -4.93 18.72
CA GLU A 211 -19.84 -5.81 19.77
C GLU A 211 -20.06 -7.31 19.46
N LEU A 212 -21.12 -7.66 18.72
CA LEU A 212 -21.33 -9.03 18.28
C LEU A 212 -20.22 -9.47 17.33
N LEU A 213 -19.83 -8.60 16.38
CA LEU A 213 -18.74 -8.87 15.44
C LEU A 213 -17.42 -8.97 16.17
N ASP A 214 -17.23 -8.11 17.17
CA ASP A 214 -16.03 -8.08 18.01
C ASP A 214 -15.82 -9.41 18.74
N LYS A 215 -16.88 -9.95 19.35
CA LYS A 215 -16.84 -11.24 20.04
C LYS A 215 -16.55 -12.42 19.10
N VAL A 216 -17.05 -12.37 17.88
CA VAL A 216 -16.75 -13.42 16.87
C VAL A 216 -15.35 -13.25 16.34
N ALA A 217 -14.91 -12.01 16.05
CA ALA A 217 -13.57 -11.71 15.58
C ALA A 217 -12.49 -12.18 16.56
N GLU A 218 -12.69 -11.95 17.86
CA GLU A 218 -11.79 -12.41 18.91
C GLU A 218 -11.58 -13.93 18.88
N LYS A 219 -12.67 -14.71 18.72
CA LYS A 219 -12.61 -16.18 18.65
C LYS A 219 -11.95 -16.71 17.36
N LEU A 220 -12.03 -15.94 16.28
CA LEU A 220 -11.47 -16.33 14.97
C LEU A 220 -10.07 -15.75 14.73
N GLY A 221 -9.56 -14.87 15.60
CA GLY A 221 -8.37 -14.09 15.32
C GLY A 221 -8.56 -13.19 14.09
N ALA A 222 -9.78 -12.70 13.87
CA ALA A 222 -10.17 -11.95 12.68
C ALA A 222 -10.07 -10.45 12.89
N ALA A 223 -9.87 -9.71 11.78
CA ALA A 223 -10.07 -8.27 11.77
C ALA A 223 -11.57 -7.92 11.61
N VAL A 224 -11.97 -6.79 12.16
CA VAL A 224 -13.34 -6.27 12.00
C VAL A 224 -13.34 -5.15 10.97
N GLY A 225 -14.19 -5.29 9.95
CA GLY A 225 -14.38 -4.31 8.90
C GLY A 225 -15.79 -3.72 8.91
N ALA A 226 -15.97 -2.66 8.16
CA ALA A 226 -17.29 -2.04 7.98
C ALA A 226 -17.50 -1.53 6.56
N SER A 227 -18.75 -1.48 6.14
CA SER A 227 -19.12 -0.79 4.91
C SER A 227 -19.01 0.73 5.10
N ARG A 228 -18.77 1.46 4.00
CA ARG A 228 -18.77 2.93 4.03
C ARG A 228 -20.06 3.49 4.67
N ALA A 229 -21.21 2.90 4.35
CA ALA A 229 -22.48 3.35 4.88
C ALA A 229 -22.61 3.21 6.42
N ALA A 230 -21.93 2.25 7.05
CA ALA A 230 -21.87 2.12 8.50
C ALA A 230 -20.91 3.15 9.12
N VAL A 231 -19.79 3.42 8.45
CA VAL A 231 -18.85 4.47 8.87
C VAL A 231 -19.49 5.86 8.75
N ASP A 232 -20.12 6.17 7.61
CA ASP A 232 -20.82 7.44 7.40
C ASP A 232 -21.98 7.65 8.41
N ALA A 233 -22.57 6.56 8.90
CA ALA A 233 -23.60 6.58 9.96
C ALA A 233 -23.02 6.69 11.38
N GLY A 234 -21.69 6.70 11.53
CA GLY A 234 -21.01 6.80 12.82
C GLY A 234 -21.05 5.54 13.67
N PHE A 235 -21.32 4.36 13.09
CA PHE A 235 -21.34 3.09 13.83
C PHE A 235 -19.96 2.66 14.28
N VAL A 236 -18.93 2.92 13.45
CA VAL A 236 -17.52 2.63 13.72
C VAL A 236 -16.62 3.71 13.10
N PRO A 237 -15.38 3.87 13.59
CA PRO A 237 -14.41 4.79 13.02
C PRO A 237 -14.06 4.46 11.55
N ASN A 238 -13.51 5.46 10.84
CA ASN A 238 -13.13 5.35 9.43
C ASN A 238 -12.09 4.25 9.16
N ASP A 239 -11.24 3.93 10.12
CA ASP A 239 -10.21 2.89 10.00
C ASP A 239 -10.74 1.49 9.76
N TYR A 240 -12.02 1.27 10.07
CA TYR A 240 -12.74 0.02 9.81
C TYR A 240 -13.26 -0.10 8.38
N GLN A 241 -13.21 0.99 7.59
CA GLN A 241 -13.82 0.98 6.26
C GLN A 241 -13.10 0.04 5.29
N VAL A 242 -13.85 -0.92 4.75
CA VAL A 242 -13.41 -1.82 3.67
C VAL A 242 -14.09 -1.43 2.37
N GLY A 243 -13.35 -1.42 1.27
CA GLY A 243 -13.87 -1.20 -0.07
C GLY A 243 -13.06 -0.20 -0.89
N GLN A 244 -13.63 0.29 -1.97
CA GLN A 244 -12.94 1.15 -2.96
C GLN A 244 -12.40 2.46 -2.35
N THR A 245 -13.14 3.05 -1.41
CA THR A 245 -12.78 4.31 -0.74
C THR A 245 -12.17 4.10 0.65
N GLY A 246 -12.03 2.85 1.07
CA GLY A 246 -11.40 2.42 2.32
C GLY A 246 -10.20 1.53 2.05
N LYS A 247 -9.99 0.56 2.95
CA LYS A 247 -8.92 -0.44 2.82
C LYS A 247 -9.34 -1.53 1.83
N VAL A 248 -8.52 -1.79 0.81
CA VAL A 248 -8.69 -2.92 -0.11
C VAL A 248 -8.10 -4.16 0.54
N VAL A 249 -8.90 -5.21 0.68
CA VAL A 249 -8.53 -6.43 1.40
C VAL A 249 -8.70 -7.67 0.52
N ALA A 250 -7.93 -8.72 0.78
CA ALA A 250 -8.02 -10.01 0.13
C ALA A 250 -7.78 -11.15 1.15
N PRO A 251 -8.67 -11.34 2.13
CA PRO A 251 -8.54 -12.38 3.13
C PRO A 251 -8.83 -13.76 2.55
N GLU A 252 -8.40 -14.82 3.25
CA GLU A 252 -8.77 -16.21 2.95
C GLU A 252 -10.25 -16.47 3.27
N LEU A 253 -10.79 -15.79 4.31
CA LEU A 253 -12.19 -15.87 4.71
C LEU A 253 -12.75 -14.47 4.97
N TYR A 254 -13.84 -14.13 4.29
CA TYR A 254 -14.58 -12.88 4.48
C TYR A 254 -16.03 -13.16 4.90
N LEU A 255 -16.35 -12.86 6.16
CA LEU A 255 -17.73 -12.98 6.68
C LEU A 255 -18.42 -11.62 6.60
N SER A 256 -19.48 -11.52 5.82
CA SER A 256 -20.20 -10.26 5.59
C SER A 256 -21.55 -10.23 6.28
N LEU A 257 -21.71 -9.32 7.24
CA LEU A 257 -22.98 -8.95 7.86
C LEU A 257 -23.39 -7.50 7.47
N ILE A 258 -23.06 -7.12 6.24
CA ILE A 258 -23.35 -5.78 5.70
C ILE A 258 -24.86 -5.59 5.54
N HIS A 259 -25.55 -6.62 5.07
CA HIS A 259 -27.00 -6.70 5.02
C HIS A 259 -27.43 -7.82 5.95
N ILE A 260 -28.28 -7.56 6.91
CA ILE A 260 -28.92 -8.64 7.67
C ILE A 260 -29.91 -9.29 6.70
N SER A 261 -29.51 -10.42 6.15
CA SER A 261 -30.40 -11.32 5.43
C SER A 261 -30.45 -12.63 6.19
N GLU A 262 -31.61 -13.25 6.23
CA GLU A 262 -31.69 -14.65 6.65
C GLU A 262 -30.77 -15.50 5.75
N PRO A 263 -30.19 -16.61 6.28
CA PRO A 263 -29.40 -17.50 5.45
C PRO A 263 -30.26 -18.01 4.29
N THR A 264 -30.06 -17.42 3.13
CA THR A 264 -30.68 -17.91 1.92
C THR A 264 -30.00 -19.19 1.51
N ARG A 265 -30.71 -20.31 1.59
CA ARG A 265 -30.29 -21.56 0.94
C ARG A 265 -30.28 -21.28 -0.56
N GLN A 266 -29.11 -21.12 -1.13
CA GLN A 266 -28.96 -21.26 -2.58
C GLN A 266 -29.01 -22.75 -2.90
N TRP A 267 -29.96 -23.10 -3.72
CA TRP A 267 -30.16 -24.48 -4.27
C TRP A 267 -29.23 -24.67 -5.46
#